data_60504139ff5b42b7ce32575d04a6b5d6
#
_entry.id   60504139ff5b42b7ce32575d04a6b5d6
#
_cell.length_a   1.000
_cell.length_b   1.000
_cell.length_c   1.000
_cell.angle_alpha   90.00
_cell.angle_beta   90.00
_cell.angle_gamma   90.00
#
_symmetry.space_group_name_H-M   'P 1'
#
loop_
_entity.id
_entity.type
_entity.pdbx_description
1 polymer ?
#
loop_
_entity_poly.entity_id
_entity_poly.type
_entity_poly.pdbx_seq_one_letter_code
_entity_poly.pdbx_strand_id
1 'polypeptide(L)'
;MKVVITGSSGLVGTALTDSLMRDGHTVVRLLRSGSGSKKENGKTSGERREKENGRSAPQSGAGKVISVAWNPNTCNLEGEPFGSEDRKQIEGADAVVNLAGASIAGESWSEERKALLRSSRAHITRELVCALEKLEDGPKTLVSASAIGYYGNRGDEVLTEETKPGDDFLARLAQEWEAEAVKAEALGMRVVRLRFGIILAKHGGALPQMMRPFKFGVGGRMGSGRQWMSWITLQDAVEVIRQVLENRAVSGVVNVVAPHPVRNADFAQALGRAVHRPAVFPAPAIVLKLALGEMAEALLLASQRVTPSRLEQLGYRFSQPDLSSALASVLTER
;
A
#
# COMPACT_ATOMS: atom_id res chain seq x y z
N MET A 1 17.60 -9.89 6.28
CA MET A 1 16.32 -10.17 6.98
C MET A 1 15.50 -11.18 6.19
N LYS A 2 14.63 -11.91 6.86
CA LYS A 2 13.56 -12.73 6.29
C LYS A 2 12.22 -12.03 6.53
N VAL A 3 11.56 -11.58 5.48
CA VAL A 3 10.34 -10.76 5.57
C VAL A 3 9.17 -11.46 4.89
N VAL A 4 8.09 -11.65 5.63
CA VAL A 4 6.83 -12.22 5.13
C VAL A 4 5.96 -11.09 4.60
N ILE A 5 5.38 -11.21 3.39
CA ILE A 5 4.56 -10.16 2.78
C ILE A 5 3.21 -10.70 2.33
N THR A 6 2.11 -10.14 2.85
CA THR A 6 0.78 -10.28 2.24
C THR A 6 0.55 -9.17 1.23
N GLY A 7 -0.30 -9.39 0.22
CA GLY A 7 -0.52 -8.39 -0.84
C GLY A 7 0.71 -8.12 -1.71
N SER A 8 1.65 -9.07 -1.76
CA SER A 8 2.91 -9.00 -2.49
C SER A 8 2.77 -8.80 -4.01
N SER A 9 1.60 -9.08 -4.60
CA SER A 9 1.28 -8.83 -6.01
C SER A 9 0.68 -7.43 -6.28
N GLY A 10 0.40 -6.66 -5.22
CA GLY A 10 -0.08 -5.28 -5.33
C GLY A 10 1.04 -4.30 -5.67
N LEU A 11 0.67 -3.02 -5.91
CA LEU A 11 1.60 -1.95 -6.28
C LEU A 11 2.78 -1.83 -5.30
N VAL A 12 2.50 -1.61 -4.03
CA VAL A 12 3.54 -1.46 -3.00
C VAL A 12 4.24 -2.78 -2.72
N GLY A 13 3.48 -3.90 -2.68
CA GLY A 13 4.04 -5.22 -2.37
C GLY A 13 5.04 -5.71 -3.40
N THR A 14 4.79 -5.48 -4.70
CA THR A 14 5.74 -5.80 -5.77
C THR A 14 7.01 -4.95 -5.64
N ALA A 15 6.87 -3.64 -5.52
CA ALA A 15 7.99 -2.72 -5.40
C ALA A 15 8.83 -2.99 -4.13
N LEU A 16 8.19 -3.31 -3.00
CA LEU A 16 8.88 -3.70 -1.77
C LEU A 16 9.62 -5.03 -1.93
N THR A 17 8.99 -6.04 -2.56
CA THR A 17 9.63 -7.33 -2.84
C THR A 17 10.91 -7.14 -3.65
N ASP A 18 10.82 -6.37 -4.74
CA ASP A 18 11.96 -6.10 -5.62
C ASP A 18 13.07 -5.32 -4.90
N SER A 19 12.70 -4.37 -4.02
CA SER A 19 13.64 -3.61 -3.22
C SER A 19 14.39 -4.50 -2.22
N LEU A 20 13.67 -5.32 -1.44
CA LEU A 20 14.26 -6.23 -0.46
C LEU A 20 15.15 -7.29 -1.11
N MET A 21 14.75 -7.79 -2.28
CA MET A 21 15.56 -8.75 -3.03
C MET A 21 16.88 -8.17 -3.51
N ARG A 22 16.89 -6.93 -3.99
CA ARG A 22 18.13 -6.25 -4.42
C ARG A 22 19.16 -6.14 -3.31
N ASP A 23 18.68 -6.04 -2.06
CA ASP A 23 19.55 -5.95 -0.89
C ASP A 23 19.86 -7.32 -0.25
N GLY A 24 19.58 -8.41 -0.95
CA GLY A 24 19.94 -9.76 -0.51
C GLY A 24 19.03 -10.34 0.57
N HIS A 25 17.83 -9.77 0.81
CA HIS A 25 16.89 -10.27 1.80
C HIS A 25 16.07 -11.46 1.28
N THR A 26 15.57 -12.30 2.18
CA THR A 26 14.62 -13.36 1.86
C THR A 26 13.20 -12.83 2.01
N VAL A 27 12.40 -12.91 0.94
CA VAL A 27 10.99 -12.52 0.94
C VAL A 27 10.11 -13.77 0.85
N VAL A 28 9.21 -13.92 1.82
CA VAL A 28 8.18 -14.98 1.84
C VAL A 28 6.84 -14.35 1.45
N ARG A 29 6.33 -14.68 0.28
CA ARG A 29 5.06 -14.16 -0.24
C ARG A 29 3.91 -15.05 0.23
N LEU A 30 2.99 -14.50 1.04
CA LEU A 30 1.76 -15.21 1.41
C LEU A 30 0.71 -15.05 0.32
N LEU A 31 0.33 -16.16 -0.29
CA LEU A 31 -0.68 -16.23 -1.35
C LEU A 31 -1.91 -16.96 -0.81
N ARG A 32 -3.11 -16.40 -1.03
CA ARG A 32 -4.36 -17.03 -0.57
C ARG A 32 -4.62 -18.33 -1.31
N SER A 33 -4.87 -19.41 -0.58
CA SER A 33 -5.33 -20.68 -1.12
C SER A 33 -6.69 -20.46 -1.80
N GLY A 34 -6.82 -20.85 -3.08
CA GLY A 34 -8.06 -20.68 -3.86
C GLY A 34 -8.08 -19.51 -4.86
N SER A 35 -7.12 -18.59 -4.85
CA SER A 35 -6.94 -17.65 -5.96
C SER A 35 -6.16 -18.35 -7.09
N GLY A 36 -6.91 -19.12 -7.91
CA GLY A 36 -6.52 -19.65 -9.20
C GLY A 36 -5.04 -19.94 -9.44
N SER A 37 -4.50 -21.02 -8.87
CA SER A 37 -3.31 -21.64 -9.43
C SER A 37 -3.69 -22.27 -10.78
N LYS A 38 -3.55 -21.54 -11.87
CA LYS A 38 -3.22 -22.20 -13.13
C LYS A 38 -1.90 -22.94 -12.84
N LYS A 39 -2.01 -24.25 -12.59
CA LYS A 39 -0.86 -25.14 -12.63
C LYS A 39 -0.24 -24.93 -14.02
N GLU A 40 0.86 -24.25 -14.09
CA GLU A 40 1.80 -24.48 -15.18
C GLU A 40 2.33 -25.90 -14.97
N ASN A 41 1.64 -26.83 -15.64
CA ASN A 41 2.15 -28.17 -15.82
C ASN A 41 3.50 -28.07 -16.51
N GLY A 42 4.56 -28.40 -15.73
CA GLY A 42 5.88 -28.60 -16.28
C GLY A 42 5.83 -29.58 -17.44
N LYS A 43 5.98 -29.10 -18.64
CA LYS A 43 6.51 -29.88 -19.74
C LYS A 43 8.01 -29.60 -19.78
N THR A 44 8.75 -30.54 -19.19
CA THR A 44 10.14 -30.80 -19.60
C THR A 44 10.14 -31.06 -21.09
N SER A 45 10.72 -30.18 -21.85
CA SER A 45 11.21 -30.51 -23.18
C SER A 45 12.29 -29.54 -23.62
N GLY A 46 13.49 -30.13 -23.80
CA GLY A 46 14.33 -29.83 -24.95
C GLY A 46 15.35 -28.73 -24.78
N GLU A 47 16.53 -29.19 -24.56
CA GLU A 47 17.79 -28.51 -24.87
C GLU A 47 17.65 -27.56 -26.07
N ARG A 48 17.83 -26.26 -25.83
CA ARG A 48 18.23 -25.33 -26.90
C ARG A 48 19.60 -24.75 -26.54
N ARG A 49 20.54 -25.08 -27.41
CA ARG A 49 21.92 -24.65 -27.43
C ARG A 49 22.05 -23.17 -27.09
N GLU A 50 22.80 -22.92 -26.06
CA GLU A 50 23.39 -21.63 -25.73
C GLU A 50 24.36 -21.22 -26.85
N LYS A 51 24.10 -20.06 -27.45
CA LYS A 51 25.14 -19.28 -28.12
C LYS A 51 25.66 -18.29 -27.10
N GLU A 52 26.93 -18.47 -26.77
CA GLU A 52 27.76 -17.57 -25.98
C GLU A 52 27.61 -16.12 -26.47
N ASN A 53 27.21 -15.24 -25.58
CA ASN A 53 27.62 -13.84 -25.58
C ASN A 53 27.86 -13.44 -24.14
N GLY A 54 29.10 -13.13 -23.84
CA GLY A 54 29.63 -12.83 -22.54
C GLY A 54 28.81 -11.77 -21.79
N ARG A 55 28.20 -12.19 -20.70
CA ARG A 55 27.78 -11.34 -19.58
C ARG A 55 28.23 -12.03 -18.31
N SER A 56 28.97 -11.27 -17.52
CA SER A 56 29.51 -11.58 -16.22
C SER A 56 28.56 -12.38 -15.34
N ALA A 57 29.10 -13.34 -14.59
CA ALA A 57 28.48 -14.17 -13.60
C ALA A 57 27.62 -13.34 -12.61
N PRO A 58 26.47 -13.87 -12.11
CA PRO A 58 25.71 -13.18 -11.08
C PRO A 58 26.54 -13.05 -9.82
N GLN A 59 26.66 -11.82 -9.33
CA GLN A 59 27.31 -11.52 -8.06
C GLN A 59 26.58 -12.29 -6.94
N SER A 60 27.33 -12.97 -6.11
CA SER A 60 26.88 -13.65 -4.89
C SER A 60 26.25 -12.60 -3.95
N GLY A 61 24.90 -12.57 -3.87
CA GLY A 61 24.16 -11.62 -3.04
C GLY A 61 22.70 -11.39 -3.41
N ALA A 62 22.20 -12.06 -4.44
CA ALA A 62 20.81 -11.93 -4.84
C ALA A 62 19.87 -12.53 -3.76
N GLY A 63 18.87 -11.74 -3.31
CA GLY A 63 17.85 -12.20 -2.36
C GLY A 63 17.01 -13.35 -2.91
N LYS A 64 16.25 -14.00 -2.03
CA LYS A 64 15.41 -15.16 -2.37
C LYS A 64 13.93 -14.83 -2.21
N VAL A 65 13.09 -15.23 -3.17
CA VAL A 65 11.62 -15.21 -3.03
C VAL A 65 11.10 -16.62 -2.86
N ILE A 66 10.25 -16.80 -1.84
CA ILE A 66 9.55 -18.04 -1.54
C ILE A 66 8.06 -17.71 -1.59
N SER A 67 7.25 -18.56 -2.20
CA SER A 67 5.79 -18.41 -2.19
C SER A 67 5.18 -19.48 -1.29
N VAL A 68 4.34 -19.06 -0.38
CA VAL A 68 3.66 -19.87 0.63
C VAL A 68 2.16 -19.72 0.45
N ALA A 69 1.44 -20.82 0.40
CA ALA A 69 -0.01 -20.84 0.41
C ALA A 69 -0.53 -20.69 1.86
N TRP A 70 -1.53 -19.85 2.08
CA TRP A 70 -2.20 -19.74 3.35
C TRP A 70 -3.71 -19.66 3.20
N ASN A 71 -4.43 -20.18 4.19
CA ASN A 71 -5.88 -20.12 4.26
C ASN A 71 -6.31 -19.04 5.29
N PRO A 72 -6.89 -17.91 4.86
CA PRO A 72 -7.28 -16.83 5.77
C PRO A 72 -8.61 -17.09 6.52
N ASN A 73 -9.20 -18.29 6.45
CA ASN A 73 -10.48 -18.60 7.11
C ASN A 73 -10.30 -19.65 8.21
N THR A 74 -9.18 -19.61 8.93
CA THR A 74 -8.84 -20.64 9.94
C THR A 74 -8.80 -20.13 11.38
N CYS A 75 -9.07 -18.84 11.60
CA CYS A 75 -9.05 -18.24 12.94
C CYS A 75 -10.04 -18.89 13.92
N ASN A 76 -11.21 -19.27 13.41
CA ASN A 76 -12.30 -19.88 14.21
C ASN A 76 -12.51 -21.38 13.93
N LEU A 77 -11.61 -22.01 13.20
CA LEU A 77 -11.70 -23.42 12.81
C LEU A 77 -10.49 -24.19 13.36
N GLU A 78 -10.66 -25.48 13.59
CA GLU A 78 -9.56 -26.38 13.98
C GLU A 78 -8.51 -26.60 12.85
N GLY A 79 -8.66 -25.87 11.73
CA GLY A 79 -7.78 -25.97 10.58
C GLY A 79 -6.42 -25.28 10.79
N GLU A 80 -5.40 -25.82 10.14
CA GLU A 80 -4.07 -25.20 10.08
C GLU A 80 -4.05 -24.09 9.03
N PRO A 81 -3.57 -22.86 9.36
CA PRO A 81 -3.46 -21.76 8.40
C PRO A 81 -2.40 -22.02 7.34
N PHE A 82 -1.42 -22.85 7.64
CA PHE A 82 -0.29 -23.19 6.79
C PHE A 82 -0.10 -24.70 6.73
N GLY A 83 0.26 -25.23 5.57
CA GLY A 83 0.79 -26.59 5.49
C GLY A 83 2.12 -26.72 6.26
N SER A 84 2.50 -27.93 6.67
CA SER A 84 3.70 -28.16 7.48
C SER A 84 5.00 -27.62 6.86
N GLU A 85 5.17 -27.77 5.55
CA GLU A 85 6.33 -27.23 4.83
C GLU A 85 6.27 -25.70 4.67
N ASP A 86 5.07 -25.16 4.45
CA ASP A 86 4.83 -23.71 4.34
C ASP A 86 5.09 -23.02 5.68
N ARG A 87 4.72 -23.64 6.81
CA ARG A 87 5.01 -23.17 8.16
C ARG A 87 6.50 -22.99 8.38
N LYS A 88 7.33 -23.97 8.03
CA LYS A 88 8.79 -23.90 8.13
C LYS A 88 9.41 -22.73 7.33
N GLN A 89 8.76 -22.33 6.23
CA GLN A 89 9.21 -21.18 5.45
C GLN A 89 8.92 -19.85 6.14
N ILE A 90 7.95 -19.78 7.05
CA ILE A 90 7.55 -18.56 7.77
C ILE A 90 8.29 -18.46 9.12
N GLU A 91 8.46 -19.57 9.83
CA GLU A 91 9.17 -19.59 11.11
C GLU A 91 10.58 -19.02 10.98
N GLY A 92 11.03 -18.31 12.01
CA GLY A 92 12.29 -17.57 12.02
C GLY A 92 12.27 -16.31 11.14
N ALA A 93 11.10 -15.83 10.69
CA ALA A 93 11.01 -14.56 10.00
C ALA A 93 11.20 -13.38 10.97
N ASP A 94 11.90 -12.33 10.51
CA ASP A 94 12.13 -11.12 11.29
C ASP A 94 10.87 -10.25 11.41
N ALA A 95 10.11 -10.18 10.32
CA ALA A 95 8.94 -9.32 10.23
C ALA A 95 7.87 -9.83 9.26
N VAL A 96 6.63 -9.38 9.48
CA VAL A 96 5.53 -9.49 8.52
C VAL A 96 5.12 -8.08 8.06
N VAL A 97 4.96 -7.91 6.74
CA VAL A 97 4.40 -6.70 6.13
C VAL A 97 3.04 -7.04 5.53
N ASN A 98 1.97 -6.50 6.13
CA ASN A 98 0.60 -6.72 5.69
C ASN A 98 0.13 -5.59 4.77
N LEU A 99 0.12 -5.86 3.46
CA LEU A 99 -0.33 -4.94 2.41
C LEU A 99 -1.59 -5.45 1.71
N ALA A 100 -2.26 -6.45 2.27
CA ALA A 100 -3.45 -7.03 1.67
C ALA A 100 -4.62 -6.05 1.68
N GLY A 101 -5.31 -5.91 0.55
CA GLY A 101 -6.50 -5.07 0.43
C GLY A 101 -7.00 -4.99 -1.01
N ALA A 102 -8.31 -5.08 -1.22
CA ALA A 102 -8.92 -4.85 -2.53
C ALA A 102 -8.80 -3.37 -2.92
N SER A 103 -8.75 -3.09 -4.22
CA SER A 103 -8.73 -1.70 -4.73
C SER A 103 -9.94 -0.93 -4.21
N ILE A 104 -9.70 0.29 -3.69
CA ILE A 104 -10.75 1.14 -3.14
C ILE A 104 -11.49 1.92 -4.23
N ALA A 105 -10.81 2.20 -5.33
CA ALA A 105 -11.29 2.97 -6.48
C ALA A 105 -11.33 2.08 -7.72
N GLY A 106 -12.38 1.42 -8.00
CA GLY A 106 -12.50 0.57 -9.20
C GLY A 106 -13.94 0.30 -9.59
N GLU A 107 -14.81 0.35 -8.60
CA GLU A 107 -16.24 0.09 -8.73
C GLU A 107 -17.01 0.99 -7.77
N SER A 108 -18.26 1.30 -8.10
CA SER A 108 -19.14 2.05 -7.21
C SER A 108 -19.33 1.32 -5.87
N TRP A 109 -19.46 2.07 -4.79
CA TRP A 109 -19.59 1.51 -3.45
C TRP A 109 -21.03 1.05 -3.17
N SER A 110 -21.35 -0.17 -3.61
CA SER A 110 -22.52 -0.89 -3.10
C SER A 110 -22.21 -1.46 -1.70
N GLU A 111 -23.23 -1.98 -1.00
CA GLU A 111 -23.01 -2.63 0.29
C GLU A 111 -22.13 -3.88 0.17
N GLU A 112 -22.25 -4.65 -0.93
CA GLU A 112 -21.38 -5.80 -1.23
C GLU A 112 -19.94 -5.33 -1.44
N ARG A 113 -19.74 -4.19 -2.13
CA ARG A 113 -18.42 -3.62 -2.34
C ARG A 113 -17.81 -3.14 -1.03
N LYS A 114 -18.57 -2.48 -0.17
CA LYS A 114 -18.14 -2.07 1.17
C LYS A 114 -17.79 -3.29 2.04
N ALA A 115 -18.60 -4.35 1.99
CA ALA A 115 -18.30 -5.62 2.67
C ALA A 115 -17.00 -6.25 2.18
N LEU A 116 -16.73 -6.25 0.86
CA LEU A 116 -15.47 -6.70 0.29
C LEU A 116 -14.29 -5.83 0.74
N LEU A 117 -14.44 -4.51 0.77
CA LEU A 117 -13.39 -3.60 1.25
C LEU A 117 -13.05 -3.87 2.72
N ARG A 118 -14.06 -4.12 3.55
CA ARG A 118 -13.90 -4.47 4.98
C ARG A 118 -13.25 -5.85 5.13
N SER A 119 -13.76 -6.87 4.44
CA SER A 119 -13.24 -8.24 4.55
C SER A 119 -11.81 -8.35 4.06
N SER A 120 -11.46 -7.68 2.95
CA SER A 120 -10.09 -7.71 2.39
C SER A 120 -9.05 -6.99 3.25
N ARG A 121 -9.47 -6.26 4.30
CA ARG A 121 -8.60 -5.52 5.23
C ARG A 121 -8.73 -6.04 6.66
N ALA A 122 -9.80 -5.68 7.36
CA ALA A 122 -9.98 -6.02 8.77
C ALA A 122 -10.04 -7.55 8.98
N HIS A 123 -10.87 -8.28 8.22
CA HIS A 123 -10.95 -9.73 8.36
C HIS A 123 -9.62 -10.42 7.99
N ILE A 124 -9.00 -10.07 6.86
CA ILE A 124 -7.71 -10.65 6.45
C ILE A 124 -6.61 -10.35 7.48
N THR A 125 -6.59 -9.15 8.08
CA THR A 125 -5.61 -8.82 9.12
C THR A 125 -5.83 -9.63 10.39
N ARG A 126 -7.09 -9.83 10.80
CA ARG A 126 -7.43 -10.72 11.92
C ARG A 126 -6.95 -12.15 11.65
N GLU A 127 -7.27 -12.71 10.48
CA GLU A 127 -6.84 -14.06 10.11
C GLU A 127 -5.31 -14.19 10.07
N LEU A 128 -4.61 -13.13 9.62
CA LEU A 128 -3.15 -13.09 9.65
C LEU A 128 -2.62 -13.14 11.09
N VAL A 129 -3.15 -12.31 11.99
CA VAL A 129 -2.72 -12.28 13.40
C VAL A 129 -2.98 -13.64 14.06
N CYS A 130 -4.15 -14.26 13.85
CA CYS A 130 -4.43 -15.60 14.35
C CYS A 130 -3.49 -16.68 13.77
N ALA A 131 -3.11 -16.54 12.50
CA ALA A 131 -2.17 -17.46 11.88
C ALA A 131 -0.76 -17.33 12.48
N LEU A 132 -0.34 -16.10 12.80
CA LEU A 132 0.95 -15.81 13.44
C LEU A 132 1.01 -16.35 14.88
N GLU A 133 -0.10 -16.31 15.61
CA GLU A 133 -0.22 -16.87 16.97
C GLU A 133 0.09 -18.38 17.01
N LYS A 134 -0.21 -19.12 15.94
CA LYS A 134 0.02 -20.57 15.85
C LYS A 134 1.47 -20.95 15.51
N LEU A 135 2.36 -19.99 15.27
CA LEU A 135 3.77 -20.22 14.99
C LEU A 135 4.58 -20.35 16.30
N GLU A 136 5.50 -21.32 16.36
CA GLU A 136 6.39 -21.49 17.51
C GLU A 136 7.50 -20.42 17.55
N ASP A 137 8.11 -20.14 16.40
CA ASP A 137 9.10 -19.08 16.23
C ASP A 137 8.58 -18.04 15.23
N GLY A 138 7.53 -17.33 15.64
CA GLY A 138 6.88 -16.32 14.83
C GLY A 138 7.68 -15.03 14.74
N PRO A 139 7.37 -14.17 13.72
CA PRO A 139 8.02 -12.89 13.53
C PRO A 139 7.79 -11.94 14.71
N LYS A 140 8.78 -11.08 14.98
CA LYS A 140 8.72 -10.13 16.12
C LYS A 140 8.15 -8.77 15.75
N THR A 141 7.89 -8.52 14.47
CA THR A 141 7.39 -7.24 13.98
C THR A 141 6.25 -7.44 13.00
N LEU A 142 5.15 -6.70 13.20
CA LEU A 142 4.07 -6.53 12.22
C LEU A 142 4.06 -5.08 11.71
N VAL A 143 4.29 -4.90 10.42
CA VAL A 143 4.07 -3.63 9.71
C VAL A 143 2.78 -3.77 8.92
N SER A 144 1.71 -3.11 9.35
CA SER A 144 0.39 -3.22 8.71
C SER A 144 0.03 -1.94 7.96
N ALA A 145 -0.40 -2.07 6.73
CA ALA A 145 -0.97 -0.96 6.00
C ALA A 145 -2.24 -0.44 6.68
N SER A 146 -2.43 0.86 6.56
CA SER A 146 -3.64 1.63 6.83
C SER A 146 -3.72 2.76 5.80
N ALA A 147 -4.59 3.74 5.97
CA ALA A 147 -4.74 4.86 5.05
C ALA A 147 -5.08 6.16 5.79
N ILE A 148 -4.73 7.30 5.19
CA ILE A 148 -5.12 8.61 5.70
C ILE A 148 -6.65 8.82 5.70
N GLY A 149 -7.41 7.96 5.02
CA GLY A 149 -8.86 7.87 5.16
C GLY A 149 -9.34 7.74 6.60
N TYR A 150 -8.47 7.27 7.52
CA TYR A 150 -8.68 7.28 8.97
C TYR A 150 -9.17 8.63 9.50
N TYR A 151 -8.67 9.73 8.94
CA TYR A 151 -8.96 11.08 9.43
C TYR A 151 -10.32 11.62 8.95
N GLY A 152 -10.89 11.07 7.87
CA GLY A 152 -12.10 11.63 7.24
C GLY A 152 -11.86 12.98 6.57
N ASN A 153 -12.94 13.74 6.34
CA ASN A 153 -12.87 15.09 5.78
C ASN A 153 -12.68 16.13 6.90
N ARG A 154 -11.54 16.84 6.92
CA ARG A 154 -11.14 17.75 8.01
C ARG A 154 -10.88 19.18 7.54
N GLY A 155 -11.32 19.56 6.34
CA GLY A 155 -11.14 20.93 5.82
C GLY A 155 -9.67 21.34 5.79
N ASP A 156 -9.31 22.38 6.52
CA ASP A 156 -7.96 22.97 6.57
C ASP A 156 -7.12 22.54 7.78
N GLU A 157 -7.68 21.70 8.66
CA GLU A 157 -6.99 21.18 9.83
C GLU A 157 -5.72 20.42 9.42
N VAL A 158 -4.61 20.69 10.11
CA VAL A 158 -3.37 19.92 9.95
C VAL A 158 -3.50 18.63 10.74
N LEU A 159 -3.32 17.50 10.06
CA LEU A 159 -3.54 16.17 10.60
C LEU A 159 -2.20 15.47 10.84
N THR A 160 -1.96 15.11 12.09
CA THR A 160 -0.79 14.36 12.55
C THR A 160 -1.21 12.95 12.99
N GLU A 161 -0.26 12.13 13.35
CA GLU A 161 -0.51 10.78 13.88
C GLU A 161 -1.36 10.79 15.16
N GLU A 162 -1.36 11.88 15.92
CA GLU A 162 -2.15 12.08 17.15
C GLU A 162 -3.61 12.51 16.90
N THR A 163 -3.92 12.90 15.64
CA THR A 163 -5.27 13.39 15.31
C THR A 163 -6.29 12.26 15.41
N LYS A 164 -7.43 12.55 16.05
CA LYS A 164 -8.54 11.61 16.21
C LYS A 164 -9.15 11.19 14.85
N PRO A 165 -9.74 9.99 14.77
CA PRO A 165 -10.37 9.52 13.53
C PRO A 165 -11.58 10.38 13.15
N GLY A 166 -11.92 10.32 11.85
CA GLY A 166 -13.22 10.76 11.36
C GLY A 166 -14.33 9.73 11.62
N ASP A 167 -15.49 9.99 11.04
CA ASP A 167 -16.72 9.21 11.26
C ASP A 167 -17.35 8.66 9.95
N ASP A 168 -16.73 8.90 8.80
CA ASP A 168 -17.18 8.37 7.52
C ASP A 168 -16.85 6.86 7.36
N PHE A 169 -17.26 6.27 6.25
CA PHE A 169 -17.04 4.85 5.97
C PHE A 169 -15.53 4.49 5.96
N LEU A 170 -14.68 5.32 5.35
CA LEU A 170 -13.23 5.05 5.27
C LEU A 170 -12.57 5.18 6.63
N ALA A 171 -12.99 6.14 7.43
CA ALA A 171 -12.47 6.32 8.77
C ALA A 171 -12.82 5.12 9.67
N ARG A 172 -14.07 4.65 9.63
CA ARG A 172 -14.48 3.44 10.36
C ARG A 172 -13.74 2.20 9.88
N LEU A 173 -13.61 2.03 8.55
CA LEU A 173 -12.86 0.91 7.97
C LEU A 173 -11.40 0.91 8.41
N ALA A 174 -10.74 2.07 8.40
CA ALA A 174 -9.35 2.18 8.85
C ALA A 174 -9.20 1.89 10.35
N GLN A 175 -10.14 2.34 11.18
CA GLN A 175 -10.16 2.03 12.62
C GLN A 175 -10.30 0.53 12.86
N GLU A 176 -11.25 -0.14 12.21
CA GLU A 176 -11.42 -1.59 12.30
C GLU A 176 -10.15 -2.33 11.85
N TRP A 177 -9.55 -1.88 10.75
CA TRP A 177 -8.32 -2.47 10.22
C TRP A 177 -7.14 -2.33 11.19
N GLU A 178 -6.91 -1.12 11.71
CA GLU A 178 -5.84 -0.87 12.68
C GLU A 178 -6.07 -1.62 14.01
N ALA A 179 -7.32 -1.76 14.45
CA ALA A 179 -7.65 -2.51 15.66
C ALA A 179 -7.30 -3.99 15.54
N GLU A 180 -7.50 -4.61 14.37
CA GLU A 180 -7.10 -6.00 14.16
C GLU A 180 -5.55 -6.15 14.15
N ALA A 181 -4.83 -5.19 13.58
CA ALA A 181 -3.36 -5.23 13.59
C ALA A 181 -2.77 -5.07 15.01
N VAL A 182 -3.37 -4.23 15.84
CA VAL A 182 -2.92 -3.98 17.24
C VAL A 182 -2.98 -5.26 18.09
N LYS A 183 -3.89 -6.20 17.79
CA LYS A 183 -3.97 -7.47 18.52
C LYS A 183 -2.67 -8.28 18.49
N ALA A 184 -1.81 -8.08 17.49
CA ALA A 184 -0.50 -8.71 17.45
C ALA A 184 0.45 -8.25 18.58
N GLU A 185 0.16 -7.12 19.26
CA GLU A 185 0.92 -6.69 20.45
C GLU A 185 0.77 -7.68 21.60
N ALA A 186 -0.39 -8.35 21.73
CA ALA A 186 -0.61 -9.41 22.72
C ALA A 186 0.26 -10.64 22.49
N LEU A 187 0.78 -10.83 21.27
CA LEU A 187 1.74 -11.89 20.91
C LEU A 187 3.20 -11.45 21.17
N GLY A 188 3.42 -10.30 21.79
CA GLY A 188 4.74 -9.73 22.02
C GLY A 188 5.38 -9.10 20.76
N MET A 189 4.60 -8.88 19.71
CA MET A 189 5.10 -8.26 18.48
C MET A 189 5.12 -6.74 18.59
N ARG A 190 6.15 -6.12 18.00
CA ARG A 190 6.16 -4.69 17.69
C ARG A 190 5.22 -4.43 16.51
N VAL A 191 4.22 -3.57 16.70
CA VAL A 191 3.23 -3.25 15.66
C VAL A 191 3.44 -1.84 15.13
N VAL A 192 3.53 -1.69 13.80
CA VAL A 192 3.56 -0.39 13.12
C VAL A 192 2.42 -0.32 12.12
N ARG A 193 1.60 0.73 12.21
CA ARG A 193 0.46 0.98 11.32
C ARG A 193 0.78 2.14 10.39
N LEU A 194 0.84 1.87 9.10
CA LEU A 194 1.26 2.82 8.07
C LEU A 194 0.03 3.45 7.40
N ARG A 195 -0.31 4.69 7.72
CA ARG A 195 -1.39 5.45 7.09
C ARG A 195 -0.91 6.06 5.80
N PHE A 196 -1.10 5.34 4.71
CA PHE A 196 -0.69 5.81 3.37
C PHE A 196 -1.58 6.93 2.86
N GLY A 197 -0.94 7.99 2.32
CA GLY A 197 -1.56 8.96 1.43
C GLY A 197 -1.75 8.43 0.02
N ILE A 198 -2.02 9.34 -0.92
CA ILE A 198 -2.13 9.00 -2.34
C ILE A 198 -0.76 8.60 -2.87
N ILE A 199 -0.58 7.30 -3.18
CA ILE A 199 0.69 6.81 -3.73
C ILE A 199 0.78 7.14 -5.21
N LEU A 200 1.79 7.91 -5.58
CA LEU A 200 2.07 8.29 -6.96
C LEU A 200 2.98 7.25 -7.61
N ALA A 201 2.47 6.57 -8.63
CA ALA A 201 3.20 5.62 -9.45
C ALA A 201 2.75 5.72 -10.90
N LYS A 202 3.67 5.53 -11.85
CA LYS A 202 3.39 5.57 -13.30
C LYS A 202 2.44 4.44 -13.71
N HIS A 203 2.63 3.27 -13.12
CA HIS A 203 1.87 2.06 -13.39
C HIS A 203 1.13 1.61 -12.13
N GLY A 204 -0.21 1.58 -12.20
CA GLY A 204 -1.05 1.19 -11.04
C GLY A 204 -1.38 2.35 -10.08
N GLY A 205 -2.23 2.06 -9.09
CA GLY A 205 -2.68 3.05 -8.11
C GLY A 205 -3.58 4.14 -8.68
N ALA A 206 -3.58 5.31 -8.04
CA ALA A 206 -4.48 6.43 -8.35
C ALA A 206 -4.02 7.27 -9.55
N LEU A 207 -2.71 7.49 -9.72
CA LEU A 207 -2.17 8.42 -10.71
C LEU A 207 -2.60 8.12 -12.17
N PRO A 208 -2.56 6.86 -12.67
CA PRO A 208 -3.06 6.55 -14.01
C PRO A 208 -4.52 6.92 -14.22
N GLN A 209 -5.37 6.77 -13.20
CA GLN A 209 -6.78 7.16 -13.26
C GLN A 209 -6.94 8.68 -13.33
N MET A 210 -6.16 9.42 -12.53
CA MET A 210 -6.14 10.88 -12.52
C MET A 210 -5.62 11.46 -13.86
N MET A 211 -4.69 10.79 -14.53
CA MET A 211 -4.17 11.19 -15.83
C MET A 211 -5.17 11.04 -16.99
N ARG A 212 -6.14 10.12 -16.88
CA ARG A 212 -7.07 9.85 -17.99
C ARG A 212 -7.79 11.07 -18.52
N PRO A 213 -8.43 11.95 -17.71
CA PRO A 213 -9.08 13.15 -18.20
C PRO A 213 -8.12 14.07 -18.94
N PHE A 214 -6.88 14.19 -18.46
CA PHE A 214 -5.87 15.03 -19.11
C PHE A 214 -5.47 14.50 -20.49
N LYS A 215 -5.36 13.19 -20.66
CA LYS A 215 -5.07 12.57 -21.97
C LYS A 215 -6.15 12.88 -23.00
N PHE A 216 -7.40 13.05 -22.56
CA PHE A 216 -8.53 13.44 -23.40
C PHE A 216 -8.72 14.96 -23.53
N GLY A 217 -7.82 15.76 -22.92
CA GLY A 217 -7.87 17.21 -22.98
C GLY A 217 -8.92 17.86 -22.06
N VAL A 218 -9.58 17.08 -21.20
CA VAL A 218 -10.62 17.54 -20.26
C VAL A 218 -10.16 17.53 -18.80
N GLY A 219 -8.85 17.60 -18.58
CA GLY A 219 -8.26 17.62 -17.25
C GLY A 219 -8.49 18.92 -16.50
N GLY A 220 -8.59 18.85 -15.17
CA GLY A 220 -8.72 20.01 -14.32
C GLY A 220 -9.02 19.67 -12.86
N ARG A 221 -9.34 20.68 -12.07
CA ARG A 221 -9.66 20.55 -10.66
C ARG A 221 -10.97 19.80 -10.43
N MET A 222 -11.07 19.09 -9.33
CA MET A 222 -12.28 18.42 -8.87
C MET A 222 -13.04 19.32 -7.87
N GLY A 223 -14.33 19.53 -8.09
CA GLY A 223 -15.16 20.40 -7.26
C GLY A 223 -14.60 21.82 -7.16
N SER A 224 -14.46 22.32 -5.93
CA SER A 224 -13.86 23.63 -5.67
C SER A 224 -12.34 23.68 -5.92
N GLY A 225 -11.69 22.52 -5.91
CA GLY A 225 -10.23 22.41 -5.95
C GLY A 225 -9.51 22.86 -4.67
N ARG A 226 -10.27 23.22 -3.61
CA ARG A 226 -9.71 23.72 -2.33
C ARG A 226 -9.35 22.62 -1.36
N GLN A 227 -9.82 21.38 -1.59
CA GLN A 227 -9.51 20.24 -0.73
C GLN A 227 -8.02 19.91 -0.78
N TRP A 228 -7.47 19.59 0.40
CA TRP A 228 -6.09 19.16 0.54
C TRP A 228 -5.91 17.71 0.12
N MET A 229 -4.81 17.44 -0.55
CA MET A 229 -4.37 16.13 -1.01
C MET A 229 -2.99 15.85 -0.43
N SER A 230 -2.89 14.79 0.36
CA SER A 230 -1.62 14.28 0.89
C SER A 230 -1.19 13.07 0.08
N TRP A 231 0.01 13.12 -0.43
CA TRP A 231 0.55 12.20 -1.42
C TRP A 231 1.95 11.73 -1.02
N ILE A 232 2.44 10.68 -1.66
CA ILE A 232 3.81 10.18 -1.55
C ILE A 232 4.18 9.47 -2.86
N THR A 233 5.46 9.41 -3.23
CA THR A 233 5.91 8.56 -4.33
C THR A 233 5.94 7.09 -3.90
N LEU A 234 5.81 6.16 -4.86
CA LEU A 234 5.97 4.73 -4.59
C LEU A 234 7.35 4.42 -4.01
N GLN A 235 8.39 5.09 -4.52
CA GLN A 235 9.76 4.92 -4.05
C GLN A 235 9.89 5.31 -2.58
N ASP A 236 9.44 6.51 -2.19
CA ASP A 236 9.50 6.95 -0.79
C ASP A 236 8.60 6.07 0.11
N ALA A 237 7.43 5.61 -0.39
CA ALA A 237 6.57 4.71 0.37
C ALA A 237 7.27 3.37 0.69
N VAL A 238 8.00 2.79 -0.26
CA VAL A 238 8.80 1.58 -0.07
C VAL A 238 9.95 1.83 0.90
N GLU A 239 10.65 2.96 0.77
CA GLU A 239 11.76 3.31 1.64
C GLU A 239 11.33 3.54 3.09
N VAL A 240 10.15 4.15 3.32
CA VAL A 240 9.56 4.26 4.67
C VAL A 240 9.30 2.87 5.26
N ILE A 241 8.75 1.92 4.49
CA ILE A 241 8.55 0.55 4.98
C ILE A 241 9.89 -0.07 5.38
N ARG A 242 10.92 0.07 4.57
CA ARG A 242 12.27 -0.46 4.84
C ARG A 242 12.87 0.14 6.11
N GLN A 243 12.81 1.46 6.24
CA GLN A 243 13.29 2.14 7.44
C GLN A 243 12.56 1.67 8.70
N VAL A 244 11.25 1.47 8.60
CA VAL A 244 10.44 0.94 9.72
C VAL A 244 10.81 -0.50 10.06
N LEU A 245 11.17 -1.33 9.08
CA LEU A 245 11.64 -2.69 9.30
C LEU A 245 12.98 -2.70 10.04
N GLU A 246 13.91 -1.84 9.65
CA GLU A 246 15.26 -1.75 10.19
C GLU A 246 15.33 -1.05 11.55
N ASN A 247 14.54 0.02 11.73
CA ASN A 247 14.52 0.79 12.97
C ASN A 247 13.54 0.21 14.00
N ARG A 248 14.05 -0.58 14.93
CA ARG A 248 13.26 -1.24 15.98
C ARG A 248 12.61 -0.28 16.99
N ALA A 249 13.02 0.97 17.05
CA ALA A 249 12.42 1.98 17.93
C ALA A 249 11.08 2.52 17.40
N VAL A 250 10.76 2.29 16.12
CA VAL A 250 9.51 2.76 15.53
C VAL A 250 8.39 1.76 15.84
N SER A 251 7.34 2.23 16.54
CA SER A 251 6.12 1.46 16.85
C SER A 251 4.89 2.36 16.74
N GLY A 252 3.68 1.82 16.71
CA GLY A 252 2.43 2.60 16.64
C GLY A 252 2.12 3.14 15.24
N VAL A 253 1.57 4.34 15.15
CA VAL A 253 1.10 4.94 13.87
C VAL A 253 2.21 5.74 13.20
N VAL A 254 2.27 5.68 11.86
CA VAL A 254 3.14 6.51 11.02
C VAL A 254 2.34 6.98 9.81
N ASN A 255 2.28 8.28 9.57
CA ASN A 255 1.73 8.85 8.35
C ASN A 255 2.74 8.73 7.21
N VAL A 256 2.38 7.98 6.17
CA VAL A 256 3.23 7.74 5.00
C VAL A 256 2.80 8.69 3.88
N VAL A 257 3.19 9.96 4.04
CA VAL A 257 2.89 11.07 3.12
C VAL A 257 4.14 11.92 2.93
N ALA A 258 4.24 12.62 1.79
CA ALA A 258 5.27 13.65 1.58
C ALA A 258 5.02 14.88 2.50
N PRO A 259 6.07 15.67 2.82
CA PRO A 259 5.96 16.75 3.80
C PRO A 259 5.07 17.92 3.33
N HIS A 260 4.86 18.05 2.03
CA HIS A 260 4.14 19.18 1.45
C HIS A 260 2.80 18.73 0.82
N PRO A 261 1.71 18.63 1.60
CA PRO A 261 0.37 18.43 1.04
C PRO A 261 -0.02 19.62 0.16
N VAL A 262 -0.81 19.37 -0.87
CA VAL A 262 -1.19 20.43 -1.84
C VAL A 262 -2.71 20.53 -1.98
N ARG A 263 -3.22 21.66 -2.48
CA ARG A 263 -4.61 21.78 -2.90
C ARG A 263 -4.87 20.97 -4.17
N ASN A 264 -6.06 20.44 -4.34
CA ASN A 264 -6.44 19.74 -5.55
C ASN A 264 -6.25 20.57 -6.83
N ALA A 265 -6.52 21.88 -6.77
CA ALA A 265 -6.28 22.78 -7.89
C ALA A 265 -4.80 22.82 -8.28
N ASP A 266 -3.90 22.88 -7.30
CA ASP A 266 -2.45 22.90 -7.53
C ASP A 266 -1.95 21.55 -8.03
N PHE A 267 -2.51 20.46 -7.47
CA PHE A 267 -2.25 19.10 -7.97
C PHE A 267 -2.63 18.96 -9.45
N ALA A 268 -3.84 19.43 -9.81
CA ALA A 268 -4.31 19.34 -11.19
C ALA A 268 -3.42 20.15 -12.14
N GLN A 269 -2.98 21.35 -11.75
CA GLN A 269 -2.05 22.16 -12.55
C GLN A 269 -0.68 21.50 -12.69
N ALA A 270 -0.12 20.95 -11.59
CA ALA A 270 1.16 20.24 -11.62
C ALA A 270 1.08 19.00 -12.52
N LEU A 271 0.01 18.22 -12.40
CA LEU A 271 -0.24 17.06 -13.25
C LEU A 271 -0.38 17.46 -14.72
N GLY A 272 -1.15 18.50 -15.01
CA GLY A 272 -1.30 19.02 -16.38
C GLY A 272 0.04 19.41 -17.00
N ARG A 273 0.90 20.12 -16.25
CA ARG A 273 2.26 20.44 -16.69
C ARG A 273 3.09 19.18 -16.95
N ALA A 274 3.06 18.21 -16.03
CA ALA A 274 3.84 16.98 -16.13
C ALA A 274 3.43 16.09 -17.33
N VAL A 275 2.15 16.13 -17.72
CA VAL A 275 1.65 15.36 -18.90
C VAL A 275 1.53 16.23 -20.17
N HIS A 276 2.00 17.48 -20.15
CA HIS A 276 1.92 18.44 -21.26
C HIS A 276 0.48 18.65 -21.78
N ARG A 277 -0.48 18.78 -20.86
CA ARG A 277 -1.90 19.02 -21.16
C ARG A 277 -2.46 20.13 -20.26
N PRO A 278 -3.38 20.96 -20.77
CA PRO A 278 -4.01 21.99 -19.96
C PRO A 278 -4.86 21.38 -18.82
N ALA A 279 -4.93 22.11 -17.69
CA ALA A 279 -5.73 21.75 -16.52
C ALA A 279 -6.88 22.77 -16.34
N VAL A 280 -7.69 22.99 -17.37
CA VAL A 280 -8.65 24.11 -17.44
C VAL A 280 -10.12 23.70 -17.26
N PHE A 281 -10.43 22.41 -17.37
CA PHE A 281 -11.81 21.92 -17.30
C PHE A 281 -12.13 21.41 -15.89
N PRO A 282 -12.87 22.15 -15.04
CA PRO A 282 -13.22 21.68 -13.71
C PRO A 282 -14.27 20.56 -13.82
N ALA A 283 -14.09 19.51 -13.01
CA ALA A 283 -15.13 18.50 -12.81
C ALA A 283 -16.04 18.94 -11.66
N PRO A 284 -17.31 19.37 -11.92
CA PRO A 284 -18.20 19.86 -10.87
C PRO A 284 -18.49 18.79 -9.81
N ALA A 285 -18.51 19.18 -8.53
CA ALA A 285 -18.75 18.25 -7.43
C ALA A 285 -20.07 17.48 -7.56
N ILE A 286 -21.12 18.15 -8.06
CA ILE A 286 -22.44 17.52 -8.30
C ILE A 286 -22.34 16.38 -9.30
N VAL A 287 -21.59 16.59 -10.41
CA VAL A 287 -21.40 15.56 -11.44
C VAL A 287 -20.62 14.36 -10.87
N LEU A 288 -19.58 14.63 -10.09
CA LEU A 288 -18.78 13.58 -9.43
C LEU A 288 -19.64 12.78 -8.45
N LYS A 289 -20.48 13.46 -7.64
CA LYS A 289 -21.38 12.80 -6.69
C LYS A 289 -22.46 11.97 -7.38
N LEU A 290 -23.05 12.46 -8.47
CA LEU A 290 -24.04 11.71 -9.24
C LEU A 290 -23.42 10.47 -9.92
N ALA A 291 -22.18 10.57 -10.40
CA ALA A 291 -21.50 9.48 -11.09
C ALA A 291 -20.93 8.41 -10.15
N LEU A 292 -20.40 8.80 -8.97
CA LEU A 292 -19.62 7.95 -8.09
C LEU A 292 -20.19 7.83 -6.68
N GLY A 293 -21.28 8.58 -6.35
CA GLY A 293 -21.93 8.54 -5.05
C GLY A 293 -20.98 8.89 -3.89
N GLU A 294 -21.08 8.14 -2.80
CA GLU A 294 -20.28 8.29 -1.59
C GLU A 294 -18.75 8.21 -1.88
N MET A 295 -18.34 7.40 -2.85
CA MET A 295 -16.94 7.29 -3.25
C MET A 295 -16.36 8.62 -3.71
N ALA A 296 -17.16 9.47 -4.41
CA ALA A 296 -16.71 10.81 -4.81
C ALA A 296 -16.43 11.69 -3.60
N GLU A 297 -17.30 11.66 -2.59
CA GLU A 297 -17.12 12.46 -1.37
C GLU A 297 -15.90 12.03 -0.59
N ALA A 298 -15.70 10.73 -0.41
CA ALA A 298 -14.66 10.19 0.43
C ALA A 298 -13.26 10.20 -0.23
N LEU A 299 -13.17 9.99 -1.56
CA LEU A 299 -11.87 9.88 -2.26
C LEU A 299 -11.47 11.12 -3.04
N LEU A 300 -12.43 11.91 -3.57
CA LEU A 300 -12.13 12.99 -4.50
C LEU A 300 -12.36 14.38 -3.90
N LEU A 301 -13.33 14.50 -3.00
CA LEU A 301 -13.78 15.79 -2.45
C LEU A 301 -13.39 15.98 -0.98
N ALA A 302 -13.02 14.91 -0.27
CA ALA A 302 -12.53 15.00 1.10
C ALA A 302 -11.22 15.77 1.16
N SER A 303 -11.08 16.61 2.20
CA SER A 303 -9.90 17.42 2.46
C SER A 303 -9.08 16.81 3.59
N GLN A 304 -7.84 16.42 3.31
CA GLN A 304 -6.96 15.75 4.25
C GLN A 304 -5.56 16.37 4.16
N ARG A 305 -5.28 17.34 5.05
CA ARG A 305 -3.99 18.01 5.16
C ARG A 305 -3.10 17.26 6.14
N VAL A 306 -2.63 16.09 5.74
CA VAL A 306 -1.82 15.20 6.58
C VAL A 306 -0.34 15.54 6.47
N THR A 307 0.35 15.56 7.61
CA THR A 307 1.80 15.74 7.72
C THR A 307 2.47 14.48 8.25
N PRO A 308 3.71 14.18 7.83
CA PRO A 308 4.47 13.03 8.28
C PRO A 308 5.27 13.33 9.56
N SER A 309 4.60 13.86 10.61
CA SER A 309 5.27 14.43 11.79
C SER A 309 6.23 13.44 12.46
N ARG A 310 5.89 12.16 12.46
CA ARG A 310 6.74 11.13 13.04
C ARG A 310 7.96 10.80 12.17
N LEU A 311 7.81 10.77 10.86
CA LEU A 311 8.95 10.59 9.95
C LEU A 311 9.92 11.77 10.03
N GLU A 312 9.41 13.00 10.15
CA GLU A 312 10.23 14.20 10.36
C GLU A 312 11.01 14.13 11.68
N GLN A 313 10.36 13.73 12.78
CA GLN A 313 11.03 13.53 14.06
C GLN A 313 12.11 12.44 14.01
N LEU A 314 11.94 11.43 13.18
CA LEU A 314 12.93 10.38 12.93
C LEU A 314 14.06 10.81 11.98
N GLY A 315 14.01 12.04 11.46
CA GLY A 315 15.00 12.55 10.50
C GLY A 315 14.90 11.91 9.12
N TYR A 316 13.73 11.37 8.75
CA TYR A 316 13.54 10.79 7.42
C TYR A 316 13.73 11.83 6.33
N ARG A 317 14.50 11.48 5.31
CA ARG A 317 14.75 12.34 4.15
C ARG A 317 14.00 11.83 2.94
N PHE A 318 12.96 12.57 2.53
CA PHE A 318 12.19 12.26 1.34
C PHE A 318 13.04 12.46 0.08
N SER A 319 12.99 11.49 -0.83
CA SER A 319 13.64 11.62 -2.15
C SER A 319 12.95 12.66 -3.01
N GLN A 320 11.63 12.78 -2.87
CA GLN A 320 10.78 13.68 -3.64
C GLN A 320 9.82 14.46 -2.70
N PRO A 321 10.31 15.54 -2.02
CA PRO A 321 9.46 16.28 -1.09
C PRO A 321 8.42 17.16 -1.78
N ASP A 322 8.65 17.57 -3.05
CA ASP A 322 7.82 18.49 -3.80
C ASP A 322 7.06 17.81 -4.93
N LEU A 323 5.76 18.12 -5.07
CA LEU A 323 4.87 17.48 -6.03
C LEU A 323 5.36 17.57 -7.49
N SER A 324 5.87 18.73 -7.89
CA SER A 324 6.28 18.94 -9.28
C SER A 324 7.47 18.06 -9.67
N SER A 325 8.48 17.96 -8.81
CA SER A 325 9.63 17.08 -9.01
C SER A 325 9.21 15.61 -8.92
N ALA A 326 8.31 15.27 -7.99
CA ALA A 326 7.77 13.93 -7.82
C ALA A 326 7.04 13.44 -9.08
N LEU A 327 6.13 14.25 -9.63
CA LEU A 327 5.42 13.91 -10.86
C LEU A 327 6.35 13.78 -12.06
N ALA A 328 7.35 14.68 -12.19
CA ALA A 328 8.34 14.59 -13.26
C ALA A 328 9.15 13.27 -13.14
N SER A 329 9.64 12.94 -11.96
CA SER A 329 10.38 11.71 -11.70
C SER A 329 9.53 10.47 -12.00
N VAL A 330 8.34 10.35 -11.39
CA VAL A 330 7.44 9.19 -11.53
C VAL A 330 7.03 8.96 -12.98
N LEU A 331 6.78 10.00 -13.77
CA LEU A 331 6.32 9.85 -15.16
C LEU A 331 7.46 9.56 -16.14
N THR A 332 8.71 9.86 -15.78
CA THR A 332 9.91 9.52 -16.58
C THR A 332 10.51 8.15 -16.28
N GLU A 333 10.14 7.51 -15.16
CA GLU A 333 10.56 6.13 -14.86
C GLU A 333 10.24 5.19 -16.04
N ARG A 334 11.25 4.37 -16.44
CA ARG A 334 11.14 3.41 -17.55
C ARG A 334 10.56 2.09 -17.10
#